data_14f55a2c9bca4bba32973f52819a372f
#
_entry.id   14f55a2c9bca4bba32973f52819a372f
#
_cell.length_a   1.000
_cell.length_b   1.000
_cell.length_c   1.000
_cell.angle_alpha   90.00
_cell.angle_beta   90.00
_cell.angle_gamma   90.00
#
_symmetry.space_group_name_H-M   'P 1'
#
loop_
_entity.id
_entity.type
_entity.pdbx_description
1 polymer ?
#
loop_
_entity_poly.entity_id
_entity_poly.type
_entity_poly.pdbx_seq_one_letter_code
_entity_poly.pdbx_strand_id
1 'polypeptide(L)'
;MPSSYTGAEKRRIAWLALKAGKQSLAGDRNDDTIDPKLKREMDRIEERAADRGAREVQALERRLTEARTAAATAKATMRTSSGTERAAARRQMNDHEAAARRIERELRRYQ
;
A
#
# COMPACT_ATOMS: atom_id res chain seq x y z
N MET A 1 -6.79 -2.55 8.39
CA MET A 1 -5.99 -3.38 7.49
C MET A 1 -5.70 -2.63 6.20
N PRO A 2 -4.47 -2.72 5.69
CA PRO A 2 -4.16 -2.05 4.43
C PRO A 2 -4.90 -2.72 3.28
N SER A 3 -5.59 -1.93 2.50
CA SER A 3 -6.33 -2.40 1.32
C SER A 3 -5.99 -1.52 0.13
N SER A 4 -5.78 -2.13 -1.01
CA SER A 4 -5.48 -1.43 -2.25
C SER A 4 -6.54 -1.76 -3.29
N TYR A 5 -7.37 -0.78 -3.61
CA TYR A 5 -8.43 -0.91 -4.61
C TYR A 5 -7.99 -0.30 -5.94
N THR A 6 -8.23 -1.03 -7.03
CA THR A 6 -8.05 -0.47 -8.37
C THR A 6 -9.19 0.51 -8.70
N GLY A 7 -9.00 1.38 -9.70
CA GLY A 7 -10.06 2.28 -10.16
C GLY A 7 -11.30 1.52 -10.64
N ALA A 8 -11.09 0.40 -11.33
CA ALA A 8 -12.19 -0.46 -11.77
C ALA A 8 -12.96 -1.06 -10.59
N GLU A 9 -12.24 -1.52 -9.56
CA GLU A 9 -12.85 -2.05 -8.34
C GLU A 9 -13.64 -0.98 -7.60
N LYS A 10 -13.12 0.23 -7.48
CA LYS A 10 -13.83 1.35 -6.85
C LYS A 10 -15.13 1.67 -7.57
N ARG A 11 -15.12 1.68 -8.90
CA ARG A 11 -16.33 1.89 -9.71
C ARG A 11 -17.31 0.75 -9.52
N ARG A 12 -16.84 -0.48 -9.50
CA ARG A 12 -17.68 -1.66 -9.30
C ARG A 12 -18.33 -1.67 -7.93
N ILE A 13 -17.58 -1.34 -6.88
CA ILE A 13 -18.10 -1.22 -5.52
C ILE A 13 -19.19 -0.14 -5.45
N ALA A 14 -18.97 1.02 -6.05
CA ALA A 14 -19.95 2.10 -6.11
C ALA A 14 -21.23 1.65 -6.80
N TRP A 15 -21.10 0.94 -7.92
CA TRP A 15 -22.26 0.42 -8.65
C TRP A 15 -23.02 -0.64 -7.85
N LEU A 16 -22.31 -1.56 -7.19
CA LEU A 16 -22.90 -2.60 -6.34
C LEU A 16 -23.61 -1.97 -5.14
N ALA A 17 -23.01 -0.97 -4.52
CA ALA A 17 -23.62 -0.24 -3.41
C ALA A 17 -24.90 0.46 -3.83
N LEU A 18 -24.90 1.08 -5.03
CA LEU A 18 -26.08 1.72 -5.58
C LEU A 18 -27.18 0.71 -5.85
N LYS A 19 -26.84 -0.44 -6.45
CA LYS A 19 -27.78 -1.52 -6.74
C LYS A 19 -28.35 -2.13 -5.45
N ALA A 20 -27.54 -2.36 -4.44
CA ALA A 20 -27.98 -2.82 -3.13
C ALA A 20 -28.94 -1.82 -2.47
N GLY A 21 -28.60 -0.51 -2.56
CA GLY A 21 -29.45 0.55 -2.08
C GLY A 21 -30.81 0.59 -2.78
N LYS A 22 -30.83 0.41 -4.10
CA LYS A 22 -32.10 0.32 -4.86
C LYS A 22 -32.94 -0.88 -4.45
N GLN A 23 -32.33 -2.03 -4.26
CA GLN A 23 -33.03 -3.23 -3.80
C GLN A 23 -33.63 -3.04 -2.42
N SER A 24 -32.88 -2.39 -1.52
CA SER A 24 -33.34 -2.07 -0.18
C SER A 24 -34.52 -1.08 -0.17
N LEU A 25 -34.52 -0.12 -1.10
CA LEU A 25 -35.59 0.88 -1.22
C LEU A 25 -36.83 0.34 -1.95
N ALA A 26 -36.64 -0.56 -2.91
CA ALA A 26 -37.74 -1.04 -3.77
C ALA A 26 -38.59 -2.11 -3.12
N GLY A 27 -38.11 -2.69 -2.06
CA GLY A 27 -38.85 -3.75 -1.61
C GLY A 27 -39.05 -3.87 -0.19
N ASP A 28 -39.39 -4.37 0.29
CA ASP A 28 -39.58 -4.97 1.51
C ASP A 28 -38.55 -4.66 2.56
N ARG A 29 -39.01 -4.28 3.59
CA ARG A 29 -38.43 -4.02 4.88
C ARG A 29 -37.70 -5.19 5.51
N ASN A 30 -37.33 -6.21 4.70
CA ASN A 30 -36.55 -7.34 5.16
C ASN A 30 -35.06 -7.09 4.92
N ASP A 31 -34.27 -7.33 5.93
CA ASP A 31 -32.80 -7.25 5.86
C ASP A 31 -32.19 -8.21 4.83
N ASP A 32 -33.00 -9.16 4.34
CA ASP A 32 -32.59 -10.14 3.33
C ASP A 32 -32.80 -9.67 1.89
N THR A 33 -33.09 -8.38 1.68
CA THR A 33 -33.34 -7.85 0.34
C THR A 33 -32.09 -7.64 -0.50
N ILE A 34 -30.91 -7.73 0.10
CA ILE A 34 -29.65 -7.63 -0.63
C ILE A 34 -29.34 -8.99 -1.27
N ASP A 35 -29.22 -9.00 -2.60
CA ASP A 35 -28.89 -10.21 -3.34
C ASP A 35 -27.59 -10.82 -2.81
N PRO A 36 -27.57 -12.09 -2.39
CA PRO A 36 -26.37 -12.75 -1.91
C PRO A 36 -25.22 -12.76 -2.92
N LYS A 37 -25.52 -12.69 -4.22
CA LYS A 37 -24.50 -12.60 -5.27
C LYS A 37 -23.76 -11.28 -5.22
N LEU A 38 -24.44 -10.16 -4.98
CA LEU A 38 -23.84 -8.85 -4.83
C LEU A 38 -22.92 -8.80 -3.63
N LYS A 39 -23.37 -9.34 -2.52
CA LYS A 39 -22.58 -9.39 -1.29
C LYS A 39 -21.31 -10.21 -1.49
N ARG A 40 -21.41 -11.38 -2.11
CA ARG A 40 -20.26 -12.22 -2.42
C ARG A 40 -19.26 -11.52 -3.35
N GLU A 41 -19.77 -10.78 -4.33
CA GLU A 41 -18.91 -10.02 -5.24
C GLU A 41 -18.14 -8.91 -4.49
N MET A 42 -18.82 -8.18 -3.62
CA MET A 42 -18.19 -7.17 -2.78
C MET A 42 -17.12 -7.78 -1.86
N ASP A 43 -17.45 -8.89 -1.22
CA ASP A 43 -16.52 -9.61 -0.35
C ASP A 43 -15.27 -10.05 -1.11
N ARG A 44 -15.41 -10.54 -2.34
CA ARG A 44 -14.27 -10.92 -3.18
C ARG A 44 -13.40 -9.75 -3.56
N ILE A 45 -14.01 -8.60 -3.87
CA ILE A 45 -13.28 -7.38 -4.20
C ILE A 45 -12.49 -6.92 -2.98
N GLU A 46 -13.12 -6.89 -1.82
CA GLU A 46 -12.47 -6.50 -0.55
C GLU A 46 -11.31 -7.44 -0.21
N GLU A 47 -11.50 -8.75 -0.37
CA GLU A 47 -10.45 -9.73 -0.11
C GLU A 47 -9.26 -9.54 -1.04
N ARG A 48 -9.49 -9.35 -2.34
CA ARG A 48 -8.43 -9.08 -3.32
C ARG A 48 -7.69 -7.79 -3.02
N ALA A 49 -8.42 -6.75 -2.62
CA ALA A 49 -7.83 -5.47 -2.26
C ALA A 49 -6.98 -5.58 -0.99
N ALA A 50 -7.43 -6.34 0.00
CA ALA A 50 -6.68 -6.60 1.23
C ALA A 50 -5.39 -7.40 0.93
N ASP A 51 -5.47 -8.44 0.11
CA ASP A 51 -4.30 -9.23 -0.30
C ASP A 51 -3.29 -8.37 -1.05
N ARG A 52 -3.76 -7.54 -1.97
CA ARG A 52 -2.92 -6.62 -2.74
C ARG A 52 -2.25 -5.60 -1.82
N GLY A 53 -3.01 -5.02 -0.90
CA GLY A 53 -2.49 -4.08 0.09
C GLY A 53 -1.42 -4.69 0.97
N ALA A 54 -1.64 -5.92 1.45
CA ALA A 54 -0.66 -6.64 2.25
C ALA A 54 0.64 -6.89 1.48
N ARG A 55 0.56 -7.28 0.21
CA ARG A 55 1.74 -7.48 -0.65
C ARG A 55 2.50 -6.18 -0.89
N GLU A 56 1.78 -5.09 -1.13
CA GLU A 56 2.38 -3.77 -1.33
C GLU A 56 3.12 -3.31 -0.08
N VAL A 57 2.52 -3.49 1.08
CA VAL A 57 3.16 -3.16 2.37
C VAL A 57 4.42 -4.00 2.58
N GLN A 58 4.37 -5.30 2.33
CA GLN A 58 5.55 -6.16 2.45
C GLN A 58 6.67 -5.73 1.50
N ALA A 59 6.33 -5.36 0.26
CA ALA A 59 7.30 -4.89 -0.71
C ALA A 59 7.95 -3.58 -0.26
N LEU A 60 7.16 -2.65 0.27
CA LEU A 60 7.66 -1.39 0.81
C LEU A 60 8.55 -1.59 2.04
N GLU A 61 8.17 -2.49 2.93
CA GLU A 61 8.97 -2.83 4.10
C GLU A 61 10.33 -3.42 3.72
N ARG A 62 10.36 -4.29 2.71
CA ARG A 62 11.62 -4.83 2.19
C ARG A 62 12.50 -3.73 1.59
N ARG A 63 11.91 -2.85 0.79
CA ARG A 63 12.63 -1.70 0.22
C ARG A 63 13.17 -0.78 1.31
N LEU A 64 12.40 -0.57 2.36
CA LEU A 64 12.83 0.26 3.49
C LEU A 64 14.05 -0.35 4.19
N THR A 65 14.02 -1.66 4.45
CA THR A 65 15.14 -2.37 5.04
C THR A 65 16.38 -2.29 4.15
N GLU A 66 16.22 -2.50 2.85
CA GLU A 66 17.30 -2.38 1.87
C GLU A 66 17.90 -0.97 1.84
N ALA A 67 17.07 0.05 1.83
CA ALA A 67 17.51 1.44 1.83
C ALA A 67 18.27 1.79 3.11
N ARG A 68 17.76 1.36 4.26
CA ARG A 68 18.43 1.59 5.55
C ARG A 68 19.77 0.86 5.65
N THR A 69 19.82 -0.38 5.15
CA THR A 69 21.04 -1.17 5.11
C THR A 69 22.08 -0.54 4.17
N ALA A 70 21.64 -0.07 3.00
CA ALA A 70 22.51 0.62 2.04
C ALA A 70 23.04 1.94 2.63
N ALA A 71 22.21 2.69 3.35
CA ALA A 71 22.64 3.92 4.03
C ALA A 71 23.68 3.62 5.12
N ALA A 72 23.46 2.57 5.90
CA ALA A 72 24.41 2.16 6.95
C ALA A 72 25.75 1.70 6.35
N THR A 73 25.72 0.99 5.25
CA THR A 73 26.92 0.54 4.53
C THR A 73 27.70 1.77 3.99
N ALA A 74 27.00 2.70 3.36
CA ALA A 74 27.61 3.95 2.87
C ALA A 74 28.21 4.78 4.00
N LYS A 75 27.56 4.83 5.15
CA LYS A 75 28.06 5.52 6.34
C LYS A 75 29.34 4.85 6.87
N ALA A 76 29.39 3.53 6.89
CA ALA A 76 30.59 2.79 7.29
C ALA A 76 31.75 3.05 6.31
N THR A 77 31.48 3.05 5.01
CA THR A 77 32.47 3.37 3.97
C THR A 77 32.99 4.79 4.15
N MET A 78 32.11 5.75 4.45
CA MET A 78 32.49 7.14 4.68
C MET A 78 33.48 7.27 5.84
N ARG A 79 33.31 6.47 6.89
CA ARG A 79 34.19 6.49 8.07
C ARG A 79 35.59 5.94 7.80
N THR A 80 35.69 5.03 6.84
CA THR A 80 36.96 4.36 6.49
C THR A 80 37.64 4.94 5.27
N SER A 81 37.00 5.90 4.60
CA SER A 81 37.50 6.52 3.37
C SER A 81 37.86 7.99 3.57
N SER A 82 38.59 8.54 2.62
CA SER A 82 38.98 9.94 2.61
C SER A 82 38.85 10.52 1.20
N GLY A 83 38.84 11.86 1.11
CA GLY A 83 38.84 12.56 -0.18
C GLY A 83 37.56 12.32 -0.99
N THR A 84 37.74 12.02 -2.29
CA THR A 84 36.64 11.80 -3.23
C THR A 84 35.80 10.60 -2.90
N GLU A 85 36.38 9.54 -2.38
CA GLU A 85 35.66 8.34 -1.97
C GLU A 85 34.72 8.63 -0.82
N ARG A 86 35.18 9.41 0.16
CA ARG A 86 34.34 9.83 1.28
C ARG A 86 33.17 10.72 0.83
N ALA A 87 33.43 11.64 -0.09
CA ALA A 87 32.38 12.50 -0.65
C ALA A 87 31.35 11.69 -1.43
N ALA A 88 31.78 10.69 -2.21
CA ALA A 88 30.90 9.79 -2.92
C ALA A 88 30.04 8.95 -1.97
N ALA A 89 30.65 8.40 -0.92
CA ALA A 89 29.95 7.63 0.10
C ALA A 89 28.89 8.47 0.84
N ARG A 90 29.23 9.73 1.14
CA ARG A 90 28.28 10.67 1.76
C ARG A 90 27.07 10.93 0.88
N ARG A 91 27.28 11.11 -0.42
CA ARG A 91 26.16 11.28 -1.39
C ARG A 91 25.29 10.04 -1.45
N GLN A 92 25.88 8.85 -1.50
CA GLN A 92 25.15 7.60 -1.47
C GLN A 92 24.33 7.44 -0.19
N MET A 93 24.92 7.73 0.95
CA MET A 93 24.23 7.70 2.24
C MET A 93 23.01 8.64 2.25
N ASN A 94 23.19 9.87 1.80
CA ASN A 94 22.09 10.85 1.73
C ASN A 94 20.99 10.41 0.78
N ASP A 95 21.34 9.83 -0.37
CA ASP A 95 20.38 9.35 -1.34
C ASP A 95 19.57 8.17 -0.79
N HIS A 96 20.22 7.23 -0.12
CA HIS A 96 19.54 6.09 0.50
C HIS A 96 18.67 6.50 1.69
N GLU A 97 19.10 7.46 2.49
CA GLU A 97 18.28 8.01 3.56
C GLU A 97 17.04 8.75 3.03
N ALA A 98 17.20 9.50 1.95
CA ALA A 98 16.08 10.17 1.28
C ALA A 98 15.09 9.14 0.70
N ALA A 99 15.59 8.05 0.12
CA ALA A 99 14.76 6.96 -0.38
C ALA A 99 14.00 6.29 0.78
N ALA A 100 14.67 6.05 1.90
CA ALA A 100 14.03 5.48 3.09
C ALA A 100 12.88 6.37 3.60
N ARG A 101 13.09 7.67 3.67
CA ARG A 101 12.05 8.62 4.10
C ARG A 101 10.85 8.62 3.15
N ARG A 102 11.08 8.51 1.83
CA ARG A 102 9.99 8.40 0.84
C ARG A 102 9.17 7.13 1.05
N ILE A 103 9.84 6.01 1.27
CA ILE A 103 9.17 4.73 1.54
C ILE A 103 8.35 4.80 2.83
N GLU A 104 8.90 5.39 3.88
CA GLU A 104 8.18 5.58 5.15
C GLU A 104 6.90 6.39 4.96
N ARG A 105 6.94 7.43 4.12
CA ARG A 105 5.74 8.23 3.79
C ARG A 105 4.71 7.42 3.03
N GLU A 106 5.14 6.57 2.10
CA GLU A 106 4.23 5.68 1.39
C GLU A 106 3.58 4.67 2.33
N LEU A 107 4.36 4.09 3.25
CA LEU A 107 3.85 3.16 4.26
C LEU A 107 2.78 3.78 5.15
N ARG A 108 2.91 5.05 5.48
CA ARG A 108 1.90 5.75 6.29
C ARG A 108 0.54 5.83 5.62
N ARG A 109 0.48 5.78 4.31
CA ARG A 109 -0.79 5.79 3.57
C ARG A 109 -1.61 4.54 3.79
N TYR A 110 -0.98 3.44 4.21
CA TYR A 110 -1.63 2.16 4.48
C TYR A 110 -2.03 1.98 5.95
N GLN A 111 -1.70 2.94 6.78
CA GLN A 111 -2.01 2.90 8.22
C GLN A 111 -3.29 3.64 8.56
#